data_3f01286a746a1e8fcb0066f4166c93f5
#
_entry.id   3f01286a746a1e8fcb0066f4166c93f5
#
_cell.length_a   1.000
_cell.length_b   1.000
_cell.length_c   1.000
_cell.angle_alpha   90.00
_cell.angle_beta   90.00
_cell.angle_gamma   90.00
#
_symmetry.space_group_name_H-M   'P 1'
#
loop_
_entity.id
_entity.type
_entity.pdbx_description
1 polymer ?
#
loop_
_entity_poly.entity_id
_entity_poly.type
_entity_poly.pdbx_seq_one_letter_code
_entity_poly.pdbx_strand_id
1 'polypeptide(L)'
;VIPEPARLATEPDPPAGTRVRLLRSAWPLMLRRTLPCASAPIAAWSRRDATAAWVHLVAGGAGPLGGDRLRLEVDVGARSTLVLGEVSPTLLLPGPYDEESRTEFDIRVGPLGTLVWLPQPVVPAAGCRHRTDIRIALHHDSRLLLREEVLFGRYGETPGTLRQRLRATAGGRVLYDQELVVGPEAPGWDGPAVTAGLHAAGTVLLADATLVESRPGRHPHSGGLDEHTALFALPGPGLAFTALAPDSATLRRRLDSAVDALLSGSDRKGPG
;
A
#
# COMPACT_ATOMS: atom_id res chain seq x y z
N VAL A 1 -20.32 19.33 -2.46
CA VAL A 1 -19.35 19.49 -3.57
C VAL A 1 -18.33 18.38 -3.42
N ILE A 2 -18.17 17.49 -4.43
CA ILE A 2 -17.11 16.49 -4.44
C ILE A 2 -15.80 17.24 -4.72
N PRO A 3 -14.80 17.22 -3.82
CA PRO A 3 -13.56 17.91 -4.05
C PRO A 3 -12.84 17.35 -5.27
N GLU A 4 -12.14 18.20 -6.02
CA GLU A 4 -11.32 17.74 -7.12
C GLU A 4 -10.21 16.78 -6.60
N PRO A 5 -9.94 15.68 -7.30
CA PRO A 5 -8.91 14.74 -6.87
C PRO A 5 -7.50 15.32 -7.03
N ALA A 6 -6.59 14.94 -6.14
CA ALA A 6 -5.17 15.02 -6.44
C ALA A 6 -4.85 14.05 -7.59
N ARG A 7 -3.92 14.42 -8.49
CA ARG A 7 -3.61 13.63 -9.68
C ARG A 7 -2.12 13.48 -9.90
N LEU A 8 -1.70 12.27 -10.18
CA LEU A 8 -0.33 11.92 -10.52
C LEU A 8 -0.32 11.05 -11.78
N ALA A 9 0.47 11.42 -12.76
CA ALA A 9 0.68 10.57 -13.92
C ALA A 9 2.15 10.55 -14.33
N THR A 10 2.62 9.37 -14.75
CA THR A 10 3.97 9.16 -15.26
C THR A 10 3.95 8.70 -16.71
N GLU A 11 5.07 8.89 -17.40
CA GLU A 11 5.30 8.37 -18.75
C GLU A 11 6.79 8.04 -18.92
N PRO A 12 7.14 7.18 -19.88
CA PRO A 12 8.55 6.88 -20.15
C PRO A 12 9.30 8.11 -20.61
N ASP A 13 10.56 8.21 -20.19
CA ASP A 13 11.51 9.25 -20.58
C ASP A 13 12.75 8.60 -21.23
N PRO A 14 12.79 8.49 -22.57
CA PRO A 14 13.90 7.85 -23.27
C PRO A 14 15.27 8.51 -22.96
N PRO A 15 16.41 7.76 -22.95
CA PRO A 15 16.51 6.36 -23.39
C PRO A 15 16.06 5.33 -22.35
N ALA A 16 16.01 5.63 -21.06
CA ALA A 16 15.70 4.65 -20.03
C ALA A 16 15.27 5.31 -18.71
N GLY A 17 14.22 6.13 -18.72
CA GLY A 17 13.76 6.83 -17.53
C GLY A 17 12.24 6.90 -17.41
N THR A 18 11.80 7.45 -16.29
CA THR A 18 10.42 7.80 -16.03
C THR A 18 10.33 9.28 -15.66
N ARG A 19 9.48 10.02 -16.35
CA ARG A 19 9.13 11.39 -15.96
C ARG A 19 7.72 11.50 -15.43
N VAL A 20 7.52 12.44 -14.53
CA VAL A 20 6.20 12.80 -14.06
C VAL A 20 5.54 13.74 -15.07
N ARG A 21 4.50 13.24 -15.75
CA ARG A 21 3.73 13.98 -16.77
C ARG A 21 2.71 14.93 -16.12
N LEU A 22 2.10 14.50 -15.03
CA LEU A 22 1.10 15.27 -14.28
C LEU A 22 1.38 15.16 -12.78
N LEU A 23 1.40 16.29 -12.11
CA LEU A 23 1.53 16.38 -10.64
C LEU A 23 0.61 17.51 -10.15
N ARG A 24 -0.62 17.16 -9.80
CA ARG A 24 -1.62 18.09 -9.30
C ARG A 24 -2.01 17.71 -7.88
N SER A 25 -1.64 18.54 -6.93
CA SER A 25 -2.08 18.43 -5.55
C SER A 25 -3.53 18.91 -5.42
N ALA A 26 -4.25 18.35 -4.44
CA ALA A 26 -5.54 18.84 -4.00
C ALA A 26 -5.51 18.89 -2.47
N TRP A 27 -5.71 20.08 -1.89
CA TRP A 27 -5.66 20.26 -0.43
C TRP A 27 -6.62 19.29 0.28
N PRO A 28 -6.17 18.58 1.34
CA PRO A 28 -4.84 18.61 1.97
C PRO A 28 -3.84 17.60 1.41
N LEU A 29 -4.16 16.84 0.34
CA LEU A 29 -3.25 15.89 -0.30
C LEU A 29 -2.25 16.64 -1.20
N MET A 30 -1.02 16.82 -0.70
CA MET A 30 0.05 17.51 -1.42
C MET A 30 1.01 16.49 -2.02
N LEU A 31 1.23 16.56 -3.33
CA LEU A 31 2.19 15.72 -4.05
C LEU A 31 3.51 16.47 -4.23
N ARG A 32 4.63 15.83 -3.93
CA ARG A 32 5.98 16.39 -4.08
C ARG A 32 6.92 15.40 -4.75
N ARG A 33 7.62 15.84 -5.79
CA ARG A 33 8.76 15.08 -6.32
C ARG A 33 9.87 15.05 -5.28
N THR A 34 10.50 13.88 -5.15
CA THR A 34 11.62 13.68 -4.24
C THR A 34 12.76 12.97 -4.94
N LEU A 35 13.91 12.95 -4.31
CA LEU A 35 15.06 12.20 -4.80
C LEU A 35 15.03 10.76 -4.27
N PRO A 36 15.62 9.80 -5.01
CA PRO A 36 15.78 8.44 -4.52
C PRO A 36 16.51 8.41 -3.20
N CYS A 37 15.96 7.66 -2.22
CA CYS A 37 16.66 7.36 -0.98
C CYS A 37 17.49 6.08 -1.16
N ALA A 38 18.81 6.17 -1.03
CA ALA A 38 19.73 5.06 -1.25
C ALA A 38 19.55 3.91 -0.25
N SER A 39 18.96 4.17 0.91
CA SER A 39 18.69 3.18 1.97
C SER A 39 17.33 2.47 1.81
N ALA A 40 16.54 2.80 0.80
CA ALA A 40 15.28 2.12 0.60
C ALA A 40 15.52 0.68 0.12
N PRO A 41 14.91 -0.35 0.76
CA PRO A 41 15.04 -1.77 0.37
C PRO A 41 14.70 -2.02 -1.10
N ILE A 42 13.88 -1.16 -1.66
CA ILE A 42 13.36 -1.15 -3.02
C ILE A 42 14.35 -0.66 -4.07
N ALA A 43 15.48 -0.08 -3.66
CA ALA A 43 16.44 0.47 -4.61
C ALA A 43 17.00 -0.61 -5.57
N ALA A 44 17.02 -1.88 -5.17
CA ALA A 44 17.42 -2.99 -6.03
C ALA A 44 16.30 -3.35 -7.04
N TRP A 45 15.04 -3.39 -6.61
CA TRP A 45 13.92 -3.78 -7.46
C TRP A 45 13.53 -2.67 -8.46
N SER A 46 13.64 -1.40 -8.05
CA SER A 46 13.40 -0.24 -8.91
C SER A 46 14.57 0.05 -9.87
N ARG A 47 15.78 -0.46 -9.60
CA ARG A 47 16.96 -0.24 -10.46
C ARG A 47 17.03 -1.11 -11.72
N ARG A 48 16.16 -2.13 -11.82
CA ARG A 48 16.22 -3.04 -12.97
C ARG A 48 15.87 -2.39 -14.31
N ASP A 49 15.06 -1.32 -14.29
CA ASP A 49 14.42 -0.82 -15.51
C ASP A 49 14.57 0.69 -15.74
N ALA A 50 15.60 1.37 -15.21
CA ALA A 50 15.78 2.81 -15.39
C ALA A 50 15.48 3.67 -14.15
N THR A 51 15.71 4.98 -14.31
CA THR A 51 15.44 5.94 -13.25
C THR A 51 13.94 6.05 -12.97
N ALA A 52 13.52 5.54 -11.82
CA ALA A 52 12.15 5.67 -11.34
C ALA A 52 11.78 7.12 -11.02
N ALA A 53 10.54 7.51 -11.25
CA ALA A 53 9.99 8.73 -10.69
C ALA A 53 9.67 8.52 -9.22
N TRP A 54 10.12 9.44 -8.37
CA TRP A 54 9.86 9.42 -6.92
C TRP A 54 8.93 10.56 -6.55
N VAL A 55 7.81 10.21 -5.91
CA VAL A 55 6.81 11.16 -5.45
C VAL A 55 6.38 10.78 -4.03
N HIS A 56 6.26 11.79 -3.15
CA HIS A 56 5.71 11.60 -1.82
C HIS A 56 4.41 12.38 -1.65
N LEU A 57 3.48 11.76 -0.96
CA LEU A 57 2.32 12.43 -0.37
C LEU A 57 2.77 13.13 0.92
N VAL A 58 2.34 14.37 1.04
CA VAL A 58 2.60 15.21 2.21
C VAL A 58 1.23 15.74 2.67
N ALA A 59 0.91 15.56 3.93
CA ALA A 59 -0.28 16.17 4.50
C ALA A 59 -0.11 17.70 4.54
N GLY A 60 -0.98 18.42 3.86
CA GLY A 60 -1.00 19.90 3.87
C GLY A 60 -1.73 20.49 5.08
N GLY A 61 -2.40 19.64 5.88
CA GLY A 61 -3.12 20.02 7.10
C GLY A 61 -3.24 18.83 8.04
N ALA A 62 -3.79 19.05 9.23
CA ALA A 62 -4.14 17.98 10.16
C ALA A 62 -5.32 17.16 9.60
N GLY A 63 -5.31 15.87 9.82
CA GLY A 63 -6.42 15.01 9.39
C GLY A 63 -5.99 13.83 8.51
N PRO A 64 -6.97 13.10 7.92
CA PRO A 64 -8.39 13.48 7.71
C PRO A 64 -9.18 13.70 9.00
N LEU A 65 -10.03 14.74 8.97
CA LEU A 65 -11.03 15.00 10.02
C LEU A 65 -12.38 14.42 9.59
N GLY A 66 -13.23 14.09 10.56
CA GLY A 66 -14.60 13.68 10.27
C GLY A 66 -15.30 14.63 9.28
N GLY A 67 -15.93 14.06 8.25
CA GLY A 67 -16.53 14.80 7.13
C GLY A 67 -15.62 15.01 5.92
N ASP A 68 -14.29 14.90 6.05
CA ASP A 68 -13.36 15.08 4.93
C ASP A 68 -13.57 14.01 3.83
N ARG A 69 -13.44 14.44 2.57
CA ARG A 69 -13.50 13.63 1.37
C ARG A 69 -12.21 13.83 0.57
N LEU A 70 -11.32 12.85 0.61
CA LEU A 70 -10.03 12.92 -0.06
C LEU A 70 -9.99 11.93 -1.22
N ARG A 71 -9.39 12.32 -2.35
CA ARG A 71 -9.22 11.43 -3.49
C ARG A 71 -7.89 11.66 -4.19
N LEU A 72 -7.20 10.56 -4.47
CA LEU A 72 -5.99 10.52 -5.27
C LEU A 72 -6.19 9.61 -6.49
N GLU A 73 -5.92 10.13 -7.67
CA GLU A 73 -5.86 9.39 -8.93
C GLU A 73 -4.41 9.27 -9.37
N VAL A 74 -3.95 8.02 -9.62
CA VAL A 74 -2.59 7.72 -10.08
C VAL A 74 -2.64 6.94 -11.38
N ASP A 75 -1.90 7.39 -12.39
CA ASP A 75 -1.74 6.73 -13.67
C ASP A 75 -0.25 6.47 -13.94
N VAL A 76 0.19 5.23 -13.74
CA VAL A 76 1.54 4.80 -14.08
C VAL A 76 1.52 4.36 -15.55
N GLY A 77 2.10 5.19 -16.42
CA GLY A 77 2.13 4.95 -17.86
C GLY A 77 2.88 3.67 -18.24
N ALA A 78 2.68 3.21 -19.47
CA ALA A 78 3.38 2.04 -19.98
C ALA A 78 4.91 2.20 -19.83
N ARG A 79 5.62 1.13 -19.39
CA ARG A 79 7.09 1.11 -19.20
C ARG A 79 7.59 2.19 -18.22
N SER A 80 6.73 2.76 -17.39
CA SER A 80 7.10 3.73 -16.36
C SER A 80 7.28 3.04 -15.01
N THR A 81 8.19 3.56 -14.19
CA THR A 81 8.37 3.12 -12.80
C THR A 81 8.08 4.28 -11.85
N LEU A 82 7.09 4.13 -11.01
CA LEU A 82 6.75 5.08 -9.96
C LEU A 82 7.02 4.50 -8.58
N VAL A 83 7.78 5.23 -7.78
CA VAL A 83 7.86 5.01 -6.33
C VAL A 83 7.03 6.09 -5.65
N LEU A 84 5.93 5.67 -5.04
CA LEU A 84 5.02 6.52 -4.28
C LEU A 84 5.20 6.25 -2.80
N GLY A 85 5.53 7.26 -2.03
CA GLY A 85 5.70 7.19 -0.58
C GLY A 85 4.86 8.23 0.14
N GLU A 86 4.94 8.20 1.46
CA GLU A 86 4.39 9.22 2.36
C GLU A 86 5.48 9.70 3.31
N VAL A 87 5.40 10.98 3.72
CA VAL A 87 6.41 11.58 4.58
C VAL A 87 6.18 11.23 6.06
N SER A 88 4.91 11.07 6.46
CA SER A 88 4.50 10.83 7.84
C SER A 88 3.29 9.92 7.94
N PRO A 89 3.08 9.24 9.08
CA PRO A 89 1.84 8.53 9.36
C PRO A 89 0.61 9.42 9.17
N THR A 90 -0.48 8.80 8.74
CA THR A 90 -1.78 9.47 8.61
C THR A 90 -2.59 9.25 9.87
N LEU A 91 -2.82 10.32 10.64
CA LEU A 91 -3.65 10.30 11.83
C LEU A 91 -5.09 10.65 11.45
N LEU A 92 -6.00 9.69 11.59
CA LEU A 92 -7.43 9.86 11.37
C LEU A 92 -8.06 10.45 12.62
N LEU A 93 -8.72 11.59 12.50
CA LEU A 93 -9.23 12.34 13.64
C LEU A 93 -10.77 12.45 13.61
N PRO A 94 -11.44 12.51 14.76
CA PRO A 94 -12.86 12.83 14.79
C PRO A 94 -13.11 14.24 14.26
N GLY A 95 -14.25 14.44 13.63
CA GLY A 95 -14.74 15.76 13.26
C GLY A 95 -15.69 16.34 14.31
N PRO A 96 -16.09 17.59 14.16
CA PRO A 96 -16.97 18.25 15.12
C PRO A 96 -18.43 17.72 15.13
N TYR A 97 -18.84 16.98 14.08
CA TYR A 97 -20.23 16.57 13.87
C TYR A 97 -20.41 15.04 13.77
N ASP A 98 -19.44 14.25 14.24
CA ASP A 98 -19.48 12.78 14.16
C ASP A 98 -19.70 12.23 12.73
N GLU A 99 -19.21 12.95 11.71
CA GLU A 99 -19.31 12.53 10.33
C GLU A 99 -18.17 11.58 9.96
N GLU A 100 -18.47 10.59 9.10
CA GLU A 100 -17.45 9.73 8.51
C GLU A 100 -16.58 10.50 7.51
N SER A 101 -15.27 10.46 7.70
CA SER A 101 -14.32 10.89 6.68
C SER A 101 -14.02 9.76 5.69
N ARG A 102 -13.60 10.12 4.46
CA ARG A 102 -13.32 9.13 3.42
C ARG A 102 -12.08 9.49 2.61
N THR A 103 -11.24 8.47 2.36
CA THR A 103 -10.12 8.58 1.43
C THR A 103 -10.26 7.53 0.32
N GLU A 104 -10.12 7.96 -0.93
CA GLU A 104 -10.18 7.09 -2.11
C GLU A 104 -8.88 7.18 -2.90
N PHE A 105 -8.31 6.01 -3.22
CA PHE A 105 -7.17 5.86 -4.10
C PHE A 105 -7.60 5.07 -5.34
N ASP A 106 -7.54 5.72 -6.50
CA ASP A 106 -7.81 5.09 -7.80
C ASP A 106 -6.51 5.04 -8.61
N ILE A 107 -5.92 3.84 -8.71
CA ILE A 107 -4.59 3.64 -9.28
C ILE A 107 -4.66 2.74 -10.51
N ARG A 108 -4.01 3.15 -11.60
CA ARG A 108 -3.85 2.35 -12.80
C ARG A 108 -2.37 2.18 -13.12
N VAL A 109 -1.99 0.95 -13.49
CA VAL A 109 -0.63 0.64 -13.92
C VAL A 109 -0.68 0.04 -15.32
N GLY A 110 -0.14 0.76 -16.28
CA GLY A 110 -0.15 0.40 -17.70
C GLY A 110 0.82 -0.75 -18.04
N PRO A 111 0.85 -1.17 -19.32
CA PRO A 111 1.69 -2.26 -19.78
C PRO A 111 3.16 -2.11 -19.39
N LEU A 112 3.77 -3.16 -18.84
CA LEU A 112 5.16 -3.16 -18.36
C LEU A 112 5.47 -2.05 -17.34
N GLY A 113 4.43 -1.40 -16.79
CA GLY A 113 4.57 -0.39 -15.75
C GLY A 113 4.88 -1.02 -14.40
N THR A 114 5.56 -0.26 -13.53
CA THR A 114 5.89 -0.70 -12.17
C THR A 114 5.45 0.35 -11.17
N LEU A 115 4.65 -0.07 -10.20
CA LEU A 115 4.30 0.74 -9.03
C LEU A 115 4.93 0.14 -7.79
N VAL A 116 5.69 0.94 -7.07
CA VAL A 116 6.10 0.67 -5.69
C VAL A 116 5.41 1.70 -4.82
N TRP A 117 4.49 1.25 -3.97
CA TRP A 117 3.78 2.13 -3.05
C TRP A 117 3.98 1.69 -1.61
N LEU A 118 4.64 2.55 -0.84
CA LEU A 118 5.00 2.32 0.55
C LEU A 118 4.47 3.45 1.41
N PRO A 119 3.17 3.49 1.68
CA PRO A 119 2.59 4.46 2.59
C PRO A 119 3.13 4.30 4.01
N GLN A 120 3.02 5.37 4.80
CA GLN A 120 3.25 5.32 6.22
C GLN A 120 2.00 4.77 6.94
N PRO A 121 2.12 4.36 8.21
CA PRO A 121 1.00 3.80 8.94
C PRO A 121 -0.22 4.72 9.02
N VAL A 122 -1.40 4.12 8.93
CA VAL A 122 -2.67 4.78 9.24
C VAL A 122 -3.01 4.53 10.71
N VAL A 123 -3.42 5.58 11.43
CA VAL A 123 -3.69 5.55 12.88
C VAL A 123 -5.09 6.11 13.14
N PRO A 124 -6.12 5.27 13.31
CA PRO A 124 -7.46 5.71 13.70
C PRO A 124 -7.48 6.12 15.17
N ALA A 125 -7.46 7.43 15.45
CA ALA A 125 -7.57 7.96 16.82
C ALA A 125 -8.98 7.71 17.39
N ALA A 126 -9.10 7.69 18.72
CA ALA A 126 -10.38 7.51 19.39
C ALA A 126 -11.45 8.47 18.84
N GLY A 127 -12.66 7.95 18.65
CA GLY A 127 -13.81 8.72 18.17
C GLY A 127 -13.77 9.04 16.66
N CYS A 128 -12.72 8.70 15.91
CA CYS A 128 -12.78 8.86 14.46
C CYS A 128 -13.68 7.79 13.83
N ARG A 129 -14.31 8.16 12.71
CA ARG A 129 -14.99 7.25 11.78
C ARG A 129 -14.42 7.50 10.40
N HIS A 130 -13.72 6.50 9.85
CA HIS A 130 -13.05 6.67 8.57
C HIS A 130 -13.22 5.46 7.66
N ARG A 131 -13.35 5.76 6.37
CA ARG A 131 -13.35 4.76 5.32
C ARG A 131 -12.24 5.02 4.31
N THR A 132 -11.40 4.02 4.05
CA THR A 132 -10.41 4.02 2.97
C THR A 132 -10.81 3.01 1.91
N ASP A 133 -10.91 3.45 0.66
CA ASP A 133 -11.11 2.59 -0.51
C ASP A 133 -9.90 2.69 -1.44
N ILE A 134 -9.13 1.60 -1.56
CA ILE A 134 -7.96 1.50 -2.45
C ILE A 134 -8.32 0.59 -3.62
N ARG A 135 -8.27 1.11 -4.84
CA ARG A 135 -8.51 0.38 -6.08
C ARG A 135 -7.28 0.45 -6.96
N ILE A 136 -6.72 -0.71 -7.28
CA ILE A 136 -5.54 -0.83 -8.14
C ILE A 136 -5.89 -1.69 -9.35
N ALA A 137 -5.79 -1.12 -10.54
CA ALA A 137 -5.97 -1.83 -11.80
C ALA A 137 -4.61 -2.00 -12.48
N LEU A 138 -4.13 -3.25 -12.53
CA LEU A 138 -2.87 -3.64 -13.15
C LEU A 138 -3.12 -4.14 -14.58
N HIS A 139 -2.27 -3.74 -15.53
CA HIS A 139 -2.14 -4.50 -16.76
C HIS A 139 -1.57 -5.89 -16.45
N HIS A 140 -1.83 -6.89 -17.29
CA HIS A 140 -1.45 -8.29 -17.01
C HIS A 140 0.07 -8.51 -16.87
N ASP A 141 0.90 -7.66 -17.49
CA ASP A 141 2.36 -7.69 -17.48
C ASP A 141 2.99 -6.58 -16.62
N SER A 142 2.18 -5.82 -15.87
CA SER A 142 2.69 -4.79 -14.97
C SER A 142 3.08 -5.37 -13.60
N ARG A 143 3.78 -4.56 -12.81
CA ARG A 143 4.30 -4.95 -11.51
C ARG A 143 3.81 -4.03 -10.39
N LEU A 144 3.54 -4.61 -9.23
CA LEU A 144 3.13 -3.92 -8.02
C LEU A 144 3.92 -4.44 -6.83
N LEU A 145 4.47 -3.54 -6.03
CA LEU A 145 4.83 -3.77 -4.64
C LEU A 145 4.09 -2.74 -3.80
N LEU A 146 3.20 -3.21 -2.94
CA LEU A 146 2.47 -2.39 -1.97
C LEU A 146 2.78 -2.91 -0.57
N ARG A 147 3.00 -2.00 0.40
CA ARG A 147 3.02 -2.31 1.83
C ARG A 147 2.09 -1.33 2.53
N GLU A 148 1.10 -1.83 3.23
CA GLU A 148 0.21 -1.03 4.06
C GLU A 148 0.33 -1.42 5.54
N GLU A 149 0.11 -0.46 6.43
CA GLU A 149 0.23 -0.62 7.87
C GLU A 149 -0.88 0.15 8.58
N VAL A 150 -1.51 -0.48 9.54
CA VAL A 150 -2.53 0.14 10.40
C VAL A 150 -2.12 -0.06 11.86
N LEU A 151 -2.08 1.03 12.62
CA LEU A 151 -1.90 0.99 14.07
C LEU A 151 -3.26 1.24 14.73
N PHE A 152 -3.69 0.36 15.61
CA PHE A 152 -5.03 0.41 16.21
C PHE A 152 -5.07 1.43 17.36
N GLY A 153 -5.19 2.71 17.00
CA GLY A 153 -5.20 3.84 17.91
C GLY A 153 -3.82 4.41 18.23
N ARG A 154 -3.80 5.52 18.92
CA ARG A 154 -2.59 6.11 19.50
C ARG A 154 -2.17 5.31 20.74
N TYR A 155 -0.97 5.58 21.24
CA TYR A 155 -0.48 4.92 22.47
C TYR A 155 -1.45 5.09 23.64
N GLY A 156 -1.87 3.97 24.23
CA GLY A 156 -2.80 3.95 25.37
C GLY A 156 -4.25 4.32 25.02
N GLU A 157 -4.62 4.32 23.75
CA GLU A 157 -5.94 4.72 23.27
C GLU A 157 -6.67 3.56 22.57
N THR A 158 -7.97 3.42 22.79
CA THR A 158 -8.81 2.55 21.98
C THR A 158 -9.01 3.21 20.60
N PRO A 159 -8.87 2.47 19.48
CA PRO A 159 -9.04 3.05 18.17
C PRO A 159 -10.47 3.53 17.92
N GLY A 160 -10.61 4.55 17.07
CA GLY A 160 -11.86 4.85 16.42
C GLY A 160 -12.22 3.79 15.38
N THR A 161 -13.33 3.97 14.68
CA THR A 161 -13.75 3.05 13.62
C THR A 161 -12.97 3.34 12.33
N LEU A 162 -12.27 2.32 11.84
CA LEU A 162 -11.67 2.32 10.50
C LEU A 162 -12.25 1.16 9.69
N ARG A 163 -12.67 1.47 8.46
CA ARG A 163 -12.98 0.51 7.41
C ARG A 163 -12.03 0.75 6.24
N GLN A 164 -11.11 -0.17 6.00
CA GLN A 164 -10.12 -0.08 4.93
C GLN A 164 -10.27 -1.25 3.97
N ARG A 165 -10.55 -0.95 2.70
CA ARG A 165 -10.64 -1.95 1.64
C ARG A 165 -9.56 -1.74 0.61
N LEU A 166 -8.79 -2.80 0.34
CA LEU A 166 -7.84 -2.88 -0.75
C LEU A 166 -8.33 -3.87 -1.80
N ARG A 167 -8.52 -3.39 -3.03
CA ARG A 167 -8.85 -4.23 -4.18
C ARG A 167 -7.85 -4.03 -5.29
N ALA A 168 -7.18 -5.11 -5.70
CA ALA A 168 -6.28 -5.15 -6.84
C ALA A 168 -6.83 -6.09 -7.92
N THR A 169 -6.75 -5.67 -9.17
CA THR A 169 -7.10 -6.48 -10.34
C THR A 169 -5.91 -6.55 -11.30
N ALA A 170 -5.73 -7.65 -12.01
CA ALA A 170 -4.73 -7.80 -13.08
C ALA A 170 -5.41 -8.31 -14.35
N GLY A 171 -5.26 -7.59 -15.47
CA GLY A 171 -5.94 -7.91 -16.71
C GLY A 171 -7.48 -7.99 -16.58
N GLY A 172 -8.07 -7.19 -15.69
CA GLY A 172 -9.51 -7.17 -15.40
C GLY A 172 -10.00 -8.25 -14.43
N ARG A 173 -9.15 -9.20 -14.00
CA ARG A 173 -9.49 -10.26 -13.03
C ARG A 173 -9.08 -9.86 -11.63
N VAL A 174 -9.90 -10.18 -10.62
CA VAL A 174 -9.59 -9.91 -9.22
C VAL A 174 -8.36 -10.71 -8.82
N LEU A 175 -7.34 -10.01 -8.33
CA LEU A 175 -6.11 -10.59 -7.79
C LEU A 175 -6.13 -10.62 -6.27
N TYR A 176 -6.64 -9.54 -5.66
CA TYR A 176 -6.74 -9.36 -4.21
C TYR A 176 -7.94 -8.48 -3.88
N ASP A 177 -8.72 -8.84 -2.88
CA ASP A 177 -9.84 -8.04 -2.37
C ASP A 177 -10.02 -8.35 -0.88
N GLN A 178 -9.60 -7.43 -0.03
CA GLN A 178 -9.67 -7.56 1.43
C GLN A 178 -10.25 -6.28 2.04
N GLU A 179 -11.05 -6.44 3.06
CA GLU A 179 -11.51 -5.36 3.92
C GLU A 179 -11.09 -5.63 5.36
N LEU A 180 -10.42 -4.67 5.98
CA LEU A 180 -10.14 -4.64 7.41
C LEU A 180 -11.12 -3.66 8.07
N VAL A 181 -11.83 -4.13 9.10
CA VAL A 181 -12.70 -3.27 9.90
C VAL A 181 -12.29 -3.39 11.38
N VAL A 182 -11.96 -2.27 12.00
CA VAL A 182 -11.55 -2.20 13.41
C VAL A 182 -12.30 -1.09 14.15
N GLY A 183 -12.34 -1.20 15.47
CA GLY A 183 -12.93 -0.19 16.33
C GLY A 183 -14.38 -0.50 16.77
N PRO A 184 -15.06 0.45 17.40
CA PRO A 184 -16.35 0.22 18.08
C PRO A 184 -17.47 -0.32 17.20
N GLU A 185 -17.47 0.00 15.89
CA GLU A 185 -18.48 -0.48 14.95
C GLU A 185 -18.19 -1.90 14.39
N ALA A 186 -17.13 -2.55 14.85
CA ALA A 186 -16.76 -3.92 14.46
C ALA A 186 -16.65 -4.83 15.70
N PRO A 187 -17.75 -5.26 16.32
CA PRO A 187 -17.71 -6.09 17.53
C PRO A 187 -16.84 -7.33 17.33
N GLY A 188 -15.88 -7.57 18.25
CA GLY A 188 -14.96 -8.70 18.20
C GLY A 188 -13.74 -8.50 17.27
N TRP A 189 -13.52 -7.30 16.75
CA TRP A 189 -12.33 -6.99 15.95
C TRP A 189 -11.01 -7.26 16.70
N ASP A 190 -10.99 -7.11 18.02
CA ASP A 190 -9.85 -7.35 18.92
C ASP A 190 -9.77 -8.79 19.43
N GLY A 191 -10.77 -9.61 19.09
CA GLY A 191 -10.84 -11.02 19.50
C GLY A 191 -9.75 -11.90 18.88
N PRO A 192 -9.59 -13.12 19.45
CA PRO A 192 -8.51 -14.04 19.05
C PRO A 192 -8.51 -14.42 17.57
N ALA A 193 -9.69 -14.43 16.93
CA ALA A 193 -9.81 -14.80 15.51
C ALA A 193 -9.53 -13.65 14.53
N VAL A 194 -9.34 -12.41 15.00
CA VAL A 194 -9.12 -11.24 14.16
C VAL A 194 -7.76 -10.62 14.45
N THR A 195 -7.62 -9.83 15.50
CA THR A 195 -6.34 -9.18 15.85
C THR A 195 -5.66 -9.78 17.07
N ALA A 196 -6.31 -10.71 17.78
CA ALA A 196 -5.80 -11.36 18.99
C ALA A 196 -5.29 -10.38 20.05
N GLY A 197 -5.92 -9.20 20.16
CA GLY A 197 -5.50 -8.14 21.07
C GLY A 197 -4.20 -7.44 20.69
N LEU A 198 -3.66 -7.70 19.51
CA LEU A 198 -2.47 -7.02 19.00
C LEU A 198 -2.83 -5.61 18.48
N HIS A 199 -1.84 -4.71 18.49
CA HIS A 199 -2.08 -3.27 18.26
C HIS A 199 -1.74 -2.79 16.84
N ALA A 200 -1.26 -3.67 15.98
CA ALA A 200 -0.89 -3.31 14.61
C ALA A 200 -1.13 -4.45 13.64
N ALA A 201 -1.57 -4.11 12.43
CA ALA A 201 -1.69 -5.02 11.30
C ALA A 201 -1.03 -4.44 10.06
N GLY A 202 -0.52 -5.30 9.19
CA GLY A 202 0.03 -4.86 7.93
C GLY A 202 0.02 -5.95 6.86
N THR A 203 0.10 -5.49 5.62
CA THR A 203 0.11 -6.35 4.43
C THR A 203 1.19 -5.91 3.46
N VAL A 204 1.92 -6.87 2.91
CA VAL A 204 2.74 -6.70 1.70
C VAL A 204 2.05 -7.43 0.56
N LEU A 205 1.74 -6.71 -0.51
CA LEU A 205 1.18 -7.26 -1.74
C LEU A 205 2.22 -7.12 -2.86
N LEU A 206 2.65 -8.25 -3.40
CA LEU A 206 3.53 -8.32 -4.56
C LEU A 206 2.77 -8.93 -5.74
N ALA A 207 2.71 -8.22 -6.87
CA ALA A 207 2.22 -8.74 -8.14
C ALA A 207 3.32 -8.55 -9.20
N ASP A 208 3.70 -9.65 -9.87
CA ASP A 208 4.71 -9.64 -10.92
C ASP A 208 4.44 -10.82 -11.86
N ALA A 209 4.24 -10.54 -13.14
CA ALA A 209 3.97 -11.57 -14.15
C ALA A 209 5.07 -12.64 -14.23
N THR A 210 6.32 -12.29 -13.89
CA THR A 210 7.45 -13.23 -13.89
C THR A 210 7.36 -14.28 -12.78
N LEU A 211 6.57 -14.06 -11.74
CA LEU A 211 6.37 -15.03 -10.65
C LEU A 211 5.53 -16.24 -11.07
N VAL A 212 4.74 -16.14 -12.14
CA VAL A 212 3.88 -17.24 -12.63
C VAL A 212 4.70 -18.39 -13.24
N GLU A 213 5.83 -18.06 -13.86
CA GLU A 213 6.70 -19.07 -14.46
C GLU A 213 7.45 -19.92 -13.42
N SER A 214 7.35 -19.57 -12.16
CA SER A 214 8.05 -20.20 -11.06
C SER A 214 7.14 -21.04 -10.19
N ARG A 215 6.45 -22.07 -10.74
CA ARG A 215 5.88 -23.27 -10.09
C ARG A 215 4.36 -23.35 -9.94
N PRO A 216 3.75 -24.35 -10.56
CA PRO A 216 2.62 -25.05 -9.96
C PRO A 216 3.17 -25.92 -8.81
N GLY A 217 2.73 -25.68 -7.58
CA GLY A 217 2.86 -26.64 -6.47
C GLY A 217 3.98 -26.46 -5.43
N ARG A 218 4.80 -25.43 -5.48
CA ARG A 218 5.64 -25.04 -4.33
C ARG A 218 5.23 -23.68 -3.80
N HIS A 219 4.41 -23.70 -2.78
CA HIS A 219 4.29 -22.54 -1.90
C HIS A 219 5.68 -22.18 -1.37
N PRO A 220 6.11 -20.91 -1.36
CA PRO A 220 7.30 -20.53 -0.63
C PRO A 220 7.14 -21.12 0.78
N HIS A 221 8.17 -21.86 1.22
CA HIS A 221 8.10 -22.60 2.46
C HIS A 221 7.69 -21.64 3.58
N SER A 222 6.74 -22.07 4.41
CA SER A 222 6.36 -21.50 5.70
C SER A 222 7.51 -21.50 6.74
N GLY A 223 8.76 -21.55 6.28
CA GLY A 223 9.94 -21.48 7.14
C GLY A 223 10.15 -20.06 7.63
N GLY A 224 9.95 -19.84 8.93
CA GLY A 224 10.18 -18.56 9.59
C GLY A 224 8.94 -17.68 9.76
N LEU A 225 7.75 -18.14 9.39
CA LEU A 225 6.49 -17.50 9.75
C LEU A 225 6.16 -17.86 11.20
N ASP A 226 5.87 -16.84 12.00
CA ASP A 226 5.36 -17.02 13.36
C ASP A 226 3.82 -17.09 13.37
N GLU A 227 3.23 -17.32 14.56
CA GLU A 227 1.78 -17.48 14.75
C GLU A 227 0.95 -16.23 14.34
N HIS A 228 1.62 -15.09 14.11
CA HIS A 228 0.99 -13.82 13.75
C HIS A 228 1.30 -13.36 12.33
N THR A 229 1.84 -14.25 11.50
CA THR A 229 2.17 -13.95 10.11
C THR A 229 1.65 -15.03 9.16
N ALA A 230 1.28 -14.62 7.95
CA ALA A 230 0.83 -15.56 6.92
C ALA A 230 1.26 -15.09 5.54
N LEU A 231 1.60 -16.06 4.68
CA LEU A 231 1.94 -15.86 3.27
C LEU A 231 0.95 -16.61 2.39
N PHE A 232 0.34 -15.91 1.44
CA PHE A 232 -0.67 -16.45 0.54
C PHE A 232 -0.22 -16.34 -0.91
N ALA A 233 -0.42 -17.38 -1.70
CA ALA A 233 -0.42 -17.27 -3.15
C ALA A 233 -1.76 -16.65 -3.61
N LEU A 234 -1.69 -15.73 -4.55
CA LEU A 234 -2.88 -15.09 -5.11
C LEU A 234 -3.43 -15.90 -6.29
N PRO A 235 -4.70 -15.69 -6.70
CA PRO A 235 -5.30 -16.37 -7.85
C PRO A 235 -4.75 -15.85 -9.21
N GLY A 236 -3.49 -15.42 -9.24
CA GLY A 236 -2.75 -14.87 -10.37
C GLY A 236 -1.28 -14.71 -10.01
N PRO A 237 -0.52 -13.93 -10.79
CA PRO A 237 0.92 -13.75 -10.58
C PRO A 237 1.21 -12.86 -9.38
N GLY A 238 1.04 -13.37 -8.16
CA GLY A 238 1.27 -12.56 -6.97
C GLY A 238 1.29 -13.34 -5.68
N LEU A 239 1.77 -12.66 -4.65
CA LEU A 239 1.87 -13.11 -3.27
C LEU A 239 1.34 -12.01 -2.34
N ALA A 240 0.66 -12.41 -1.26
CA ALA A 240 0.29 -11.52 -0.17
C ALA A 240 0.89 -12.05 1.13
N PHE A 241 1.62 -11.22 1.84
CA PHE A 241 2.10 -11.47 3.20
C PHE A 241 1.33 -10.57 4.16
N THR A 242 0.81 -11.15 5.23
CA THR A 242 0.11 -10.40 6.28
C THR A 242 0.78 -10.63 7.62
N ALA A 243 0.76 -9.61 8.47
CA ALA A 243 1.32 -9.67 9.82
C ALA A 243 0.45 -8.89 10.81
N LEU A 244 0.34 -9.42 12.01
CA LEU A 244 -0.12 -8.71 13.21
C LEU A 244 1.07 -8.48 14.13
N ALA A 245 1.07 -7.42 14.94
CA ALA A 245 2.15 -7.14 15.87
C ALA A 245 1.68 -6.35 17.09
N PRO A 246 2.40 -6.45 18.24
CA PRO A 246 2.08 -5.67 19.43
C PRO A 246 2.37 -4.16 19.26
N ASP A 247 3.21 -3.79 18.32
CA ASP A 247 3.64 -2.41 18.09
C ASP A 247 4.10 -2.17 16.66
N SER A 248 4.23 -0.89 16.27
CA SER A 248 4.63 -0.47 14.92
C SER A 248 6.05 -0.91 14.55
N ALA A 249 6.99 -0.91 15.48
CA ALA A 249 8.38 -1.27 15.20
C ALA A 249 8.51 -2.77 14.88
N THR A 250 7.80 -3.60 15.63
CA THR A 250 7.73 -5.04 15.38
C THR A 250 7.03 -5.34 14.07
N LEU A 251 5.89 -4.67 13.79
CA LEU A 251 5.19 -4.80 12.51
C LEU A 251 6.13 -4.43 11.34
N ARG A 252 6.77 -3.26 11.42
CA ARG A 252 7.66 -2.78 10.37
C ARG A 252 8.80 -3.76 10.08
N ARG A 253 9.46 -4.31 11.09
CA ARG A 253 10.51 -5.32 10.91
C ARG A 253 9.99 -6.58 10.19
N ARG A 254 8.78 -7.06 10.55
CA ARG A 254 8.15 -8.23 9.90
C ARG A 254 7.88 -7.95 8.42
N LEU A 255 7.32 -6.79 8.11
CA LEU A 255 6.98 -6.42 6.73
C LEU A 255 8.24 -6.15 5.88
N ASP A 256 9.27 -5.47 6.44
CA ASP A 256 10.53 -5.24 5.74
C ASP A 256 11.25 -6.56 5.43
N SER A 257 11.30 -7.48 6.40
CA SER A 257 11.86 -8.83 6.18
C SER A 257 11.09 -9.60 5.10
N ALA A 258 9.75 -9.46 5.06
CA ALA A 258 8.94 -10.07 4.01
C ALA A 258 9.23 -9.45 2.64
N VAL A 259 9.34 -8.13 2.54
CA VAL A 259 9.71 -7.43 1.29
C VAL A 259 11.06 -7.94 0.80
N ASP A 260 12.08 -8.00 1.66
CA ASP A 260 13.42 -8.47 1.29
C ASP A 260 13.39 -9.93 0.81
N ALA A 261 12.65 -10.79 1.50
CA ALA A 261 12.53 -12.21 1.11
C ALA A 261 11.80 -12.38 -0.23
N LEU A 262 10.69 -11.64 -0.44
CA LEU A 262 9.90 -11.69 -1.67
C LEU A 262 10.70 -11.17 -2.87
N LEU A 263 11.42 -10.06 -2.71
CA LEU A 263 12.24 -9.48 -3.76
C LEU A 263 13.49 -10.32 -4.08
N SER A 264 14.15 -10.91 -3.07
CA SER A 264 15.31 -11.80 -3.28
C SER A 264 14.92 -13.11 -3.98
N GLY A 265 13.69 -13.59 -3.75
CA GLY A 265 13.14 -14.75 -4.44
C GLY A 265 12.91 -14.53 -5.93
N SER A 266 12.60 -13.28 -6.34
CA SER A 266 12.40 -12.88 -7.73
C SER A 266 13.72 -12.69 -8.50
N ASP A 267 14.85 -12.49 -7.80
CA ASP A 267 16.16 -12.21 -8.40
C ASP A 267 16.98 -13.47 -8.78
N ARG A 268 16.57 -14.67 -8.33
CA ARG A 268 17.37 -15.90 -8.54
C ARG A 268 17.25 -16.52 -9.94
N LYS A 269 16.71 -15.80 -10.92
CA LYS A 269 16.80 -16.21 -12.34
C LYS A 269 17.55 -15.15 -13.15
N GLY A 270 18.89 -15.18 -13.04
CA GLY A 270 19.78 -14.65 -14.06
C GLY A 270 19.95 -15.72 -15.16
N PRO A 271 20.38 -15.37 -16.36
CA PRO A 271 20.30 -16.21 -17.54
C PRO A 271 21.20 -17.46 -17.42
N GLY A 272 20.59 -18.62 -17.71
CA GLY A 272 21.31 -19.81 -18.14
C GLY A 272 21.40 -19.78 -19.66
#